data_67bcc589afb54a0afc1ba3dd21c06a7a
#
_entry.id   67bcc589afb54a0afc1ba3dd21c06a7a
#
_cell.length_a   1.000
_cell.length_b   1.000
_cell.length_c   1.000
_cell.angle_alpha   90.00
_cell.angle_beta   90.00
_cell.angle_gamma   90.00
#
_symmetry.space_group_name_H-M   'P 1'
#
loop_
_entity.id
_entity.type
_entity.pdbx_description
1 polymer ?
#
loop_
_entity_poly.entity_id
_entity_poly.type
_entity_poly.pdbx_seq_one_letter_code
_entity_poly.pdbx_strand_id
1 'polypeptide(L)'
;QIQNDLIEKLQSGEYRAGDRIPSEKEIAQTYHVSRITAVKALTELSLNGYIHRVQGKGSFANSLEKHLSPASMRLNVNGAPASGPHKVGVMIPEHFDYHSGSIIHSITRALSFPDYFVQLVITHETGLEEYALDTFVESGFSGVILFPVDCEFYSDTILRMHLNKFPLVLIDRSFPGIQCSCVSCDNEEGCRLATEHLLALGHRNIAFVADCTFKEQITSIRYNSYVKVMTSRQLAVRPYESFCRHGSGAEDNAEFLTAVRDGDVTAAVVSNSHAARRLYALCECNGIAVPRDLSIVCFDLPNAY
;
A
#
# COMPACT_ATOMS: atom_id res chain seq x y z
N GLN A 1 17.64 28.49 -8.76
CA GLN A 1 17.89 29.85 -8.23
C GLN A 1 17.12 30.04 -6.91
N ILE A 2 15.77 29.83 -6.87
CA ILE A 2 14.94 29.95 -5.65
C ILE A 2 15.41 28.99 -4.56
N GLN A 3 15.67 27.76 -4.90
CA GLN A 3 16.13 26.72 -3.95
C GLN A 3 17.47 27.08 -3.33
N ASN A 4 18.43 27.48 -4.16
CA ASN A 4 19.79 27.84 -3.69
C ASN A 4 19.76 29.03 -2.73
N ASP A 5 18.95 30.06 -3.03
CA ASP A 5 18.77 31.20 -2.15
C ASP A 5 18.10 30.83 -0.82
N LEU A 6 17.07 30.00 -0.85
CA LEU A 6 16.42 29.53 0.38
C LEU A 6 17.33 28.59 1.19
N ILE A 7 18.12 27.73 0.54
CA ILE A 7 19.13 26.89 1.22
C ILE A 7 20.21 27.79 1.87
N GLU A 8 20.70 28.82 1.17
CA GLU A 8 21.69 29.75 1.72
C GLU A 8 21.14 30.49 2.95
N LYS A 9 19.88 30.91 2.93
CA LYS A 9 19.22 31.55 4.07
C LYS A 9 18.99 30.59 5.24
N LEU A 10 18.74 29.34 4.97
CA LEU A 10 18.66 28.30 6.00
C LEU A 10 20.04 28.03 6.60
N GLN A 11 21.08 27.93 5.78
CA GLN A 11 22.45 27.66 6.22
C GLN A 11 23.07 28.83 6.96
N SER A 12 22.73 30.06 6.58
CA SER A 12 23.21 31.29 7.27
C SER A 12 22.51 31.52 8.61
N GLY A 13 21.43 30.76 8.91
CA GLY A 13 20.65 30.94 10.13
C GLY A 13 19.62 32.06 10.07
N GLU A 14 19.35 32.62 8.89
CA GLU A 14 18.27 33.58 8.66
C GLU A 14 16.90 32.94 8.99
N TYR A 15 16.75 31.63 8.65
CA TYR A 15 15.64 30.79 9.14
C TYR A 15 16.19 29.75 10.11
N ARG A 16 15.71 29.78 11.35
CA ARG A 16 16.05 28.78 12.39
C ARG A 16 15.08 27.61 12.31
N ALA A 17 15.47 26.48 12.89
CA ALA A 17 14.58 25.31 13.00
C ALA A 17 13.24 25.68 13.63
N GLY A 18 12.14 25.36 12.95
CA GLY A 18 10.79 25.71 13.35
C GLY A 18 10.27 27.05 12.82
N ASP A 19 11.14 27.90 12.21
CA ASP A 19 10.71 29.15 11.62
C ASP A 19 9.87 28.89 10.37
N ARG A 20 8.85 29.74 10.18
CA ARG A 20 7.97 29.64 8.99
C ARG A 20 8.68 30.17 7.76
N ILE A 21 8.73 29.37 6.72
CA ILE A 21 9.24 29.73 5.39
C ILE A 21 8.14 30.48 4.62
N PRO A 22 8.51 31.43 3.73
CA PRO A 22 7.56 32.14 2.87
C PRO A 22 6.64 31.15 2.11
N SER A 23 5.39 31.51 2.02
CA SER A 23 4.36 30.72 1.30
C SER A 23 4.62 30.68 -0.21
N GLU A 24 4.01 29.76 -0.91
CA GLU A 24 4.07 29.64 -2.37
C GLU A 24 3.71 30.96 -3.08
N LYS A 25 2.74 31.69 -2.51
CA LYS A 25 2.31 33.00 -3.04
C LYS A 25 3.40 34.06 -2.84
N GLU A 26 3.99 34.13 -1.66
CA GLU A 26 5.06 35.06 -1.34
C GLU A 26 6.32 34.78 -2.17
N ILE A 27 6.71 33.49 -2.32
CA ILE A 27 7.81 33.10 -3.18
C ILE A 27 7.56 33.46 -4.64
N ALA A 28 6.34 33.17 -5.16
CA ALA A 28 5.99 33.51 -6.53
C ALA A 28 6.08 35.04 -6.78
N GLN A 29 5.70 35.85 -5.81
CA GLN A 29 5.81 37.31 -5.88
C GLN A 29 7.26 37.80 -5.78
N THR A 30 8.01 37.29 -4.81
CA THR A 30 9.39 37.72 -4.54
C THR A 30 10.34 37.41 -5.69
N TYR A 31 10.20 36.21 -6.28
CA TYR A 31 11.05 35.73 -7.36
C TYR A 31 10.49 35.97 -8.77
N HIS A 32 9.34 36.62 -8.89
CA HIS A 32 8.64 36.86 -10.15
C HIS A 32 8.42 35.61 -11.01
N VAL A 33 8.02 34.51 -10.37
CA VAL A 33 7.77 33.22 -11.04
C VAL A 33 6.30 32.79 -10.95
N SER A 34 5.95 31.76 -11.71
CA SER A 34 4.61 31.16 -11.59
C SER A 34 4.44 30.47 -10.23
N ARG A 35 3.21 30.39 -9.73
CA ARG A 35 2.89 29.67 -8.50
C ARG A 35 3.33 28.19 -8.58
N ILE A 36 3.22 27.59 -9.77
CA ILE A 36 3.65 26.20 -10.01
C ILE A 36 5.16 26.07 -9.79
N THR A 37 5.95 27.04 -10.24
CA THR A 37 7.42 27.07 -10.04
C THR A 37 7.75 27.19 -8.56
N ALA A 38 7.02 28.03 -7.82
CA ALA A 38 7.19 28.18 -6.37
C ALA A 38 6.83 26.89 -5.61
N VAL A 39 5.74 26.24 -5.98
CA VAL A 39 5.32 24.92 -5.43
C VAL A 39 6.41 23.90 -5.66
N LYS A 40 6.92 23.79 -6.88
CA LYS A 40 7.99 22.84 -7.21
C LYS A 40 9.25 23.09 -6.38
N ALA A 41 9.68 24.36 -6.22
CA ALA A 41 10.83 24.71 -5.43
C ALA A 41 10.68 24.32 -3.94
N LEU A 42 9.52 24.62 -3.33
CA LEU A 42 9.24 24.23 -1.94
C LEU A 42 9.09 22.71 -1.77
N THR A 43 8.57 22.03 -2.77
CA THR A 43 8.48 20.57 -2.75
C THR A 43 9.87 19.95 -2.74
N GLU A 44 10.77 20.40 -3.62
CA GLU A 44 12.15 19.92 -3.66
C GLU A 44 12.92 20.26 -2.38
N LEU A 45 12.70 21.42 -1.75
CA LEU A 45 13.29 21.74 -0.45
C LEU A 45 12.75 20.85 0.67
N SER A 46 11.49 20.47 0.60
CA SER A 46 10.87 19.52 1.53
C SER A 46 11.43 18.11 1.32
N LEU A 47 11.57 17.68 0.07
CA LEU A 47 12.16 16.40 -0.32
C LEU A 47 13.62 16.26 0.14
N ASN A 48 14.36 17.35 0.04
CA ASN A 48 15.75 17.41 0.52
C ASN A 48 15.85 17.67 2.04
N GLY A 49 14.72 17.65 2.76
CA GLY A 49 14.67 17.74 4.21
C GLY A 49 15.00 19.12 4.79
N TYR A 50 15.20 20.15 3.99
CA TYR A 50 15.46 21.51 4.47
C TYR A 50 14.26 22.12 5.19
N ILE A 51 13.04 21.73 4.78
CA ILE A 51 11.80 22.22 5.35
C ILE A 51 10.80 21.06 5.51
N HIS A 52 9.76 21.25 6.35
CA HIS A 52 8.59 20.37 6.39
C HIS A 52 7.32 21.18 6.18
N ARG A 53 6.31 20.52 5.61
CA ARG A 53 5.00 21.12 5.32
C ARG A 53 3.97 20.69 6.34
N VAL A 54 3.20 21.64 6.86
CA VAL A 54 2.09 21.37 7.77
C VAL A 54 0.81 21.82 7.09
N GLN A 55 -0.10 20.88 6.86
CA GLN A 55 -1.35 21.16 6.16
C GLN A 55 -2.14 22.28 6.83
N GLY A 56 -2.52 23.30 6.05
CA GLY A 56 -3.23 24.50 6.53
C GLY A 56 -2.39 25.50 7.34
N LYS A 57 -1.15 25.20 7.70
CA LYS A 57 -0.28 26.07 8.51
C LYS A 57 0.91 26.65 7.74
N GLY A 58 1.39 25.97 6.68
CA GLY A 58 2.50 26.41 5.83
C GLY A 58 3.72 25.51 5.87
N SER A 59 4.86 26.04 5.43
CA SER A 59 6.15 25.35 5.42
C SER A 59 7.06 25.91 6.52
N PHE A 60 7.85 25.06 7.16
CA PHE A 60 8.69 25.40 8.30
C PHE A 60 10.12 24.85 8.09
N ALA A 61 11.13 25.57 8.56
CA ALA A 61 12.51 25.18 8.50
C ALA A 61 12.80 23.97 9.41
N ASN A 62 13.58 23.02 8.92
CA ASN A 62 14.08 21.91 9.71
C ASN A 62 15.41 22.28 10.41
N SER A 63 15.81 21.50 11.42
CA SER A 63 17.14 21.64 12.02
C SER A 63 18.21 21.18 11.04
N LEU A 64 19.17 22.08 10.72
CA LEU A 64 20.28 21.78 9.82
C LEU A 64 21.32 20.84 10.41
N GLU A 65 21.29 20.61 11.73
CA GLU A 65 22.23 19.68 12.38
C GLU A 65 22.10 18.25 11.86
N LYS A 66 20.93 17.88 11.31
CA LYS A 66 20.70 16.60 10.62
C LYS A 66 21.23 16.55 9.17
N HIS A 67 21.53 17.72 8.55
CA HIS A 67 21.88 17.79 7.11
C HIS A 67 23.38 17.89 6.83
N LEU A 68 24.21 18.15 7.84
CA LEU A 68 25.65 18.43 7.63
C LEU A 68 26.54 17.18 7.68
N SER A 69 26.02 16.00 7.68
CA SER A 69 26.83 14.78 7.57
C SER A 69 26.61 14.05 6.25
N PRO A 70 27.44 14.31 5.22
CA PRO A 70 27.50 13.41 4.05
C PRO A 70 27.94 11.98 4.42
N ALA A 71 28.38 11.78 5.65
CA ALA A 71 28.83 10.49 6.18
C ALA A 71 27.69 9.56 6.62
N SER A 72 26.50 10.11 6.94
CA SER A 72 25.32 9.29 7.30
C SER A 72 24.60 8.66 6.10
N MET A 73 24.95 9.07 4.87
CA MET A 73 24.39 8.47 3.63
C MET A 73 25.21 7.30 3.08
N ARG A 74 26.29 6.91 3.72
CA ARG A 74 26.96 5.66 3.37
C ARG A 74 26.26 4.51 4.11
N LEU A 75 25.25 3.98 3.49
CA LEU A 75 24.82 2.61 3.80
C LEU A 75 26.08 1.75 3.71
N ASN A 76 26.52 1.20 4.84
CA ASN A 76 27.68 0.35 4.92
C ASN A 76 27.37 -0.99 4.25
N VAL A 77 27.30 -1.01 2.92
CA VAL A 77 27.11 -2.23 2.11
C VAL A 77 28.37 -3.13 2.18
N ASN A 78 29.50 -2.61 2.72
CA ASN A 78 30.78 -3.31 2.86
C ASN A 78 31.30 -3.30 4.31
N GLY A 79 30.43 -3.26 5.32
CA GLY A 79 30.82 -3.42 6.71
C GLY A 79 31.27 -4.85 7.00
N ALA A 80 32.41 -4.99 7.68
CA ALA A 80 32.79 -6.25 8.33
C ALA A 80 31.61 -6.76 9.16
N PRO A 81 31.39 -8.09 9.30
CA PRO A 81 30.25 -8.62 10.03
C PRO A 81 30.23 -8.02 11.42
N ALA A 82 29.18 -7.24 11.70
CA ALA A 82 28.92 -6.77 13.05
C ALA A 82 28.82 -8.02 13.94
N SER A 83 29.49 -8.02 15.09
CA SER A 83 29.49 -9.13 16.03
C SER A 83 28.14 -9.28 16.73
N GLY A 84 27.07 -9.51 15.95
CA GLY A 84 25.71 -9.63 16.45
C GLY A 84 24.74 -10.07 15.34
N PRO A 85 23.49 -10.39 15.69
CA PRO A 85 22.48 -10.82 14.73
C PRO A 85 22.20 -9.76 13.67
N HIS A 86 21.91 -10.19 12.44
CA HIS A 86 21.45 -9.32 11.38
C HIS A 86 20.08 -8.74 11.75
N LYS A 87 19.96 -7.42 11.75
CA LYS A 87 18.69 -6.75 12.03
C LYS A 87 17.85 -6.69 10.75
N VAL A 88 16.64 -7.22 10.78
CA VAL A 88 15.69 -7.18 9.66
C VAL A 88 14.41 -6.51 10.11
N GLY A 89 14.02 -5.43 9.41
CA GLY A 89 12.73 -4.79 9.59
C GLY A 89 11.64 -5.55 8.83
N VAL A 90 10.50 -5.77 9.46
CA VAL A 90 9.30 -6.34 8.81
C VAL A 90 8.17 -5.37 9.03
N MET A 91 7.58 -4.90 7.93
CA MET A 91 6.46 -3.97 7.96
C MET A 91 5.25 -4.59 7.30
N ILE A 92 4.12 -4.55 8.00
CA ILE A 92 2.85 -5.14 7.56
C ILE A 92 1.74 -4.13 7.82
N PRO A 93 0.76 -3.95 6.90
CA PRO A 93 -0.39 -3.10 7.14
C PRO A 93 -1.28 -3.63 8.26
N GLU A 94 -2.02 -2.74 8.93
CA GLU A 94 -2.83 -3.03 10.12
C GLU A 94 -3.92 -4.09 9.92
N HIS A 95 -4.27 -4.41 8.69
CA HIS A 95 -5.30 -5.41 8.37
C HIS A 95 -4.81 -6.81 8.76
N PHE A 96 -4.94 -7.11 10.06
CA PHE A 96 -4.52 -8.37 10.64
C PHE A 96 -5.58 -9.44 10.33
N ASP A 97 -5.33 -10.22 9.29
CA ASP A 97 -6.10 -11.39 8.95
C ASP A 97 -5.22 -12.67 9.06
N TYR A 98 -5.80 -13.81 8.75
CA TYR A 98 -5.08 -15.08 8.75
C TYR A 98 -3.88 -15.07 7.77
N HIS A 99 -4.03 -14.38 6.63
CA HIS A 99 -2.99 -14.26 5.62
C HIS A 99 -1.77 -13.51 6.15
N SER A 100 -1.96 -12.31 6.69
CA SER A 100 -0.90 -11.52 7.31
C SER A 100 -0.23 -12.24 8.48
N GLY A 101 -1.03 -12.90 9.32
CA GLY A 101 -0.52 -13.72 10.42
C GLY A 101 0.37 -14.89 9.95
N SER A 102 -0.02 -15.59 8.88
CA SER A 102 0.77 -16.66 8.26
C SER A 102 2.08 -16.16 7.68
N ILE A 103 2.06 -14.98 7.03
CA ILE A 103 3.27 -14.34 6.49
C ILE A 103 4.25 -14.03 7.63
N ILE A 104 3.79 -13.35 8.69
CA ILE A 104 4.62 -13.01 9.85
C ILE A 104 5.21 -14.27 10.48
N HIS A 105 4.39 -15.29 10.70
CA HIS A 105 4.85 -16.56 11.27
C HIS A 105 5.94 -17.20 10.39
N SER A 106 5.77 -17.20 9.09
CA SER A 106 6.73 -17.78 8.14
C SER A 106 8.05 -17.00 8.11
N ILE A 107 7.98 -15.66 8.12
CA ILE A 107 9.16 -14.79 8.16
C ILE A 107 9.93 -14.99 9.46
N THR A 108 9.24 -14.92 10.60
CA THR A 108 9.90 -15.08 11.93
C THR A 108 10.48 -16.46 12.14
N ARG A 109 9.89 -17.50 11.54
CA ARG A 109 10.44 -18.84 11.55
C ARG A 109 11.69 -18.99 10.68
N ALA A 110 11.71 -18.33 9.50
CA ALA A 110 12.83 -18.36 8.57
C ALA A 110 14.01 -17.50 9.08
N LEU A 111 13.71 -16.37 9.70
CA LEU A 111 14.69 -15.41 10.25
C LEU A 111 14.75 -15.56 11.78
N SER A 112 15.35 -16.68 12.24
CA SER A 112 15.36 -17.00 13.67
C SER A 112 16.66 -16.53 14.36
N PHE A 113 16.52 -16.22 15.66
CA PHE A 113 17.67 -16.00 16.55
C PHE A 113 18.51 -17.29 16.67
N PRO A 114 19.88 -17.24 16.76
CA PRO A 114 20.69 -16.03 17.01
C PRO A 114 21.17 -15.28 15.76
N ASP A 115 20.94 -15.78 14.55
CA ASP A 115 21.49 -15.20 13.32
C ASP A 115 20.77 -13.90 12.91
N TYR A 116 19.47 -13.82 13.23
CA TYR A 116 18.62 -12.68 12.88
C TYR A 116 17.89 -12.10 14.10
N PHE A 117 17.76 -10.78 14.10
CA PHE A 117 16.85 -10.03 14.97
C PHE A 117 15.79 -9.37 14.11
N VAL A 118 14.54 -9.81 14.28
CA VAL A 118 13.41 -9.28 13.50
C VAL A 118 12.64 -8.27 14.32
N GLN A 119 12.48 -7.07 13.77
CA GLN A 119 11.59 -6.04 14.33
C GLN A 119 10.36 -5.90 13.44
N LEU A 120 9.20 -6.22 14.01
CA LEU A 120 7.91 -6.06 13.35
C LEU A 120 7.34 -4.66 13.61
N VAL A 121 6.88 -3.99 12.57
CA VAL A 121 6.12 -2.75 12.62
C VAL A 121 4.81 -2.95 11.88
N ILE A 122 3.71 -2.58 12.52
CA ILE A 122 2.37 -2.60 11.92
C ILE A 122 1.96 -1.17 11.68
N THR A 123 1.60 -0.84 10.44
CA THR A 123 1.26 0.53 10.03
C THR A 123 -0.06 0.56 9.28
N HIS A 124 -0.77 1.68 9.37
CA HIS A 124 -2.03 1.93 8.65
C HIS A 124 -1.97 3.17 7.77
N GLU A 125 -0.89 3.93 7.85
CA GLU A 125 -0.69 5.20 7.14
C GLU A 125 0.67 5.21 6.43
N THR A 126 0.70 5.77 5.22
CA THR A 126 1.93 5.92 4.43
C THR A 126 2.98 6.77 5.13
N GLY A 127 2.57 7.80 5.88
CA GLY A 127 3.51 8.63 6.66
C GLY A 127 4.21 7.88 7.79
N LEU A 128 3.52 6.95 8.46
CA LEU A 128 4.12 6.08 9.48
C LEU A 128 5.02 5.03 8.85
N GLU A 129 4.66 4.53 7.65
CA GLU A 129 5.49 3.62 6.86
C GLU A 129 6.84 4.28 6.53
N GLU A 130 6.82 5.50 6.00
CA GLU A 130 8.03 6.25 5.66
C GLU A 130 8.92 6.51 6.89
N TYR A 131 8.33 6.96 8.00
CA TYR A 131 9.05 7.19 9.25
C TYR A 131 9.73 5.92 9.78
N ALA A 132 9.03 4.79 9.73
CA ALA A 132 9.59 3.52 10.17
C ALA A 132 10.70 3.01 9.25
N LEU A 133 10.57 3.20 7.93
CA LEU A 133 11.61 2.87 6.96
C LEU A 133 12.87 3.72 7.18
N ASP A 134 12.74 5.03 7.40
CA ASP A 134 13.86 5.91 7.74
C ASP A 134 14.53 5.45 9.04
N THR A 135 13.74 5.10 10.06
CA THR A 135 14.24 4.59 11.34
C THR A 135 15.05 3.30 11.17
N PHE A 136 14.59 2.37 10.33
CA PHE A 136 15.33 1.13 10.04
C PHE A 136 16.66 1.41 9.36
N VAL A 137 16.68 2.29 8.36
CA VAL A 137 17.91 2.68 7.67
C VAL A 137 18.89 3.36 8.63
N GLU A 138 18.44 4.34 9.42
CA GLU A 138 19.26 5.09 10.37
C GLU A 138 19.79 4.20 11.52
N SER A 139 19.01 3.21 11.96
CA SER A 139 19.40 2.28 13.05
C SER A 139 20.27 1.11 12.58
N GLY A 140 20.73 1.12 11.33
CA GLY A 140 21.65 0.13 10.78
C GLY A 140 21.04 -1.26 10.60
N PHE A 141 19.78 -1.32 10.19
CA PHE A 141 19.17 -2.58 9.77
C PHE A 141 19.84 -3.10 8.49
N SER A 142 19.97 -4.41 8.38
CA SER A 142 20.60 -5.09 7.25
C SER A 142 19.66 -5.23 6.04
N GLY A 143 18.37 -5.11 6.25
CA GLY A 143 17.35 -5.21 5.21
C GLY A 143 15.95 -5.01 5.75
N VAL A 144 15.00 -4.84 4.83
CA VAL A 144 13.57 -4.67 5.15
C VAL A 144 12.71 -5.57 4.27
N ILE A 145 11.72 -6.19 4.88
CA ILE A 145 10.61 -6.86 4.22
C ILE A 145 9.40 -5.98 4.42
N LEU A 146 8.84 -5.47 3.32
CA LEU A 146 7.76 -4.48 3.32
C LEU A 146 6.52 -5.04 2.61
N PHE A 147 5.40 -5.08 3.31
CA PHE A 147 4.08 -5.17 2.70
C PHE A 147 3.52 -3.74 2.64
N PRO A 148 3.55 -3.08 1.46
CA PRO A 148 3.21 -1.67 1.36
C PRO A 148 1.76 -1.36 1.75
N VAL A 149 1.53 -0.26 2.46
CA VAL A 149 0.18 0.25 2.78
C VAL A 149 -0.52 0.70 1.51
N ASP A 150 0.20 1.41 0.64
CA ASP A 150 -0.24 1.88 -0.67
C ASP A 150 0.84 1.56 -1.71
N CYS A 151 0.44 1.41 -2.97
CA CYS A 151 1.35 1.16 -4.08
C CYS A 151 1.09 2.08 -5.29
N GLU A 152 0.16 3.02 -5.21
CA GLU A 152 0.02 4.06 -6.24
C GLU A 152 1.21 5.02 -6.19
N PHE A 153 1.68 5.33 -4.99
CA PHE A 153 2.80 6.22 -4.75
C PHE A 153 3.80 5.55 -3.80
N TYR A 154 5.07 5.67 -4.10
CA TYR A 154 6.15 5.28 -3.20
C TYR A 154 6.77 6.51 -2.55
N SER A 155 7.21 6.36 -1.31
CA SER A 155 7.89 7.43 -0.58
C SER A 155 9.30 7.67 -1.11
N ASP A 156 9.83 8.86 -0.83
CA ASP A 156 11.23 9.18 -1.14
C ASP A 156 12.21 8.22 -0.48
N THR A 157 11.86 7.69 0.68
CA THR A 157 12.67 6.71 1.40
C THR A 157 12.79 5.41 0.62
N ILE A 158 11.69 4.90 0.05
CA ILE A 158 11.71 3.71 -0.81
C ILE A 158 12.57 3.94 -2.04
N LEU A 159 12.46 5.11 -2.68
CA LEU A 159 13.30 5.46 -3.81
C LEU A 159 14.78 5.54 -3.42
N ARG A 160 15.11 6.16 -2.28
CA ARG A 160 16.50 6.21 -1.75
C ARG A 160 17.03 4.82 -1.44
N MET A 161 16.23 3.97 -0.82
CA MET A 161 16.60 2.56 -0.55
C MET A 161 16.91 1.82 -1.84
N HIS A 162 16.07 1.97 -2.87
CA HIS A 162 16.27 1.35 -4.17
C HIS A 162 17.55 1.85 -4.86
N LEU A 163 17.77 3.16 -4.94
CA LEU A 163 18.95 3.77 -5.56
C LEU A 163 20.25 3.40 -4.84
N ASN A 164 20.21 3.27 -3.52
CA ASN A 164 21.35 2.86 -2.69
C ASN A 164 21.52 1.34 -2.61
N LYS A 165 20.69 0.56 -3.33
CA LYS A 165 20.72 -0.90 -3.30
C LYS A 165 20.55 -1.49 -1.89
N PHE A 166 19.82 -0.80 -1.03
CA PHE A 166 19.48 -1.32 0.29
C PHE A 166 18.61 -2.58 0.13
N PRO A 167 18.89 -3.67 0.86
CA PRO A 167 18.12 -4.89 0.76
C PRO A 167 16.64 -4.68 1.12
N LEU A 168 15.79 -4.60 0.12
CA LEU A 168 14.34 -4.41 0.23
C LEU A 168 13.62 -5.53 -0.53
N VAL A 169 12.74 -6.22 0.16
CA VAL A 169 11.83 -7.22 -0.42
C VAL A 169 10.39 -6.76 -0.18
N LEU A 170 9.63 -6.66 -1.24
CA LEU A 170 8.21 -6.34 -1.19
C LEU A 170 7.37 -7.62 -1.05
N ILE A 171 6.26 -7.53 -0.36
CA ILE A 171 5.26 -8.59 -0.23
C ILE A 171 3.96 -8.14 -0.88
N ASP A 172 3.36 -9.04 -1.65
CA ASP A 172 2.04 -8.94 -2.28
C ASP A 172 1.93 -7.84 -3.33
N ARG A 173 2.41 -6.64 -3.04
CA ARG A 173 2.30 -5.45 -3.89
C ARG A 173 3.66 -5.01 -4.40
N SER A 174 3.70 -4.41 -5.59
CA SER A 174 4.91 -3.86 -6.21
C SER A 174 4.69 -2.41 -6.60
N PHE A 175 5.75 -1.61 -6.60
CA PHE A 175 5.68 -0.23 -7.03
C PHE A 175 5.91 -0.11 -8.54
N PRO A 176 5.00 0.56 -9.29
CA PRO A 176 5.21 0.83 -10.70
C PRO A 176 6.51 1.60 -10.95
N GLY A 177 7.33 1.12 -11.88
CA GLY A 177 8.58 1.81 -12.27
C GLY A 177 9.78 1.56 -11.38
N ILE A 178 9.65 0.87 -10.25
CA ILE A 178 10.77 0.48 -9.39
C ILE A 178 10.94 -1.05 -9.43
N GLN A 179 12.12 -1.51 -9.86
CA GLN A 179 12.46 -2.93 -9.84
C GLN A 179 12.98 -3.33 -8.45
N CYS A 180 12.08 -3.73 -7.58
CA CYS A 180 12.42 -4.34 -6.29
C CYS A 180 12.14 -5.85 -6.33
N SER A 181 12.85 -6.61 -5.49
CA SER A 181 12.47 -8.00 -5.24
C SER A 181 11.07 -8.02 -4.63
N CYS A 182 10.17 -8.80 -5.21
CA CYS A 182 8.80 -8.91 -4.74
C CYS A 182 8.37 -10.38 -4.68
N VAL A 183 7.67 -10.73 -3.61
CA VAL A 183 7.01 -12.03 -3.45
C VAL A 183 5.52 -11.79 -3.41
N SER A 184 4.82 -12.26 -4.43
CA SER A 184 3.36 -12.09 -4.57
C SER A 184 2.72 -13.38 -5.10
N CYS A 185 1.40 -13.49 -4.93
CA CYS A 185 0.62 -14.53 -5.58
C CYS A 185 0.45 -14.21 -7.08
N ASP A 186 0.24 -15.26 -7.88
CA ASP A 186 -0.24 -15.08 -9.25
C ASP A 186 -1.74 -14.74 -9.22
N ASN A 187 -2.02 -13.45 -9.05
CA ASN A 187 -3.38 -12.93 -8.89
C ASN A 187 -4.22 -13.09 -10.17
N GLU A 188 -3.58 -13.02 -11.34
CA GLU A 188 -4.26 -13.20 -12.63
C GLU A 188 -4.70 -14.65 -12.79
N GLU A 189 -3.79 -15.59 -12.61
CA GLU A 189 -4.06 -17.02 -12.71
C GLU A 189 -5.04 -17.48 -11.62
N GLY A 190 -4.88 -17.02 -10.38
CA GLY A 190 -5.78 -17.35 -9.27
C GLY A 190 -7.22 -16.94 -9.58
N CYS A 191 -7.44 -15.73 -10.11
CA CYS A 191 -8.79 -15.27 -10.44
C CYS A 191 -9.37 -15.99 -11.66
N ARG A 192 -8.53 -16.31 -12.66
CA ARG A 192 -8.91 -17.16 -13.78
C ARG A 192 -9.44 -18.52 -13.29
N LEU A 193 -8.69 -19.19 -12.44
CA LEU A 193 -9.07 -20.50 -11.87
C LEU A 193 -10.35 -20.42 -11.04
N ALA A 194 -10.52 -19.40 -10.20
CA ALA A 194 -11.72 -19.20 -9.41
C ALA A 194 -12.96 -19.02 -10.29
N THR A 195 -12.84 -18.19 -11.34
CA THR A 195 -13.95 -17.92 -12.26
C THR A 195 -14.29 -19.17 -13.08
N GLU A 196 -13.27 -19.86 -13.61
CA GLU A 196 -13.47 -21.08 -14.39
C GLU A 196 -14.06 -22.22 -13.56
N HIS A 197 -13.70 -22.31 -12.26
CA HIS A 197 -14.31 -23.28 -11.36
C HIS A 197 -15.82 -23.08 -11.24
N LEU A 198 -16.28 -21.84 -11.04
CA LEU A 198 -17.71 -21.53 -11.00
C LEU A 198 -18.39 -21.82 -12.34
N LEU A 199 -17.75 -21.53 -13.46
CA LEU A 199 -18.25 -21.86 -14.78
C LEU A 199 -18.39 -23.39 -15.01
N ALA A 200 -17.41 -24.16 -14.51
CA ALA A 200 -17.42 -25.63 -14.57
C ALA A 200 -18.56 -26.24 -13.73
N LEU A 201 -18.95 -25.58 -12.63
CA LEU A 201 -20.12 -25.93 -11.80
C LEU A 201 -21.45 -25.53 -12.46
N GLY A 202 -21.44 -24.93 -13.64
CA GLY A 202 -22.62 -24.56 -14.40
C GLY A 202 -23.12 -23.13 -14.20
N HIS A 203 -22.47 -22.35 -13.35
CA HIS A 203 -22.83 -20.94 -13.19
C HIS A 203 -22.54 -20.15 -14.48
N ARG A 204 -23.44 -19.21 -14.79
CA ARG A 204 -23.26 -18.27 -15.93
C ARG A 204 -23.42 -16.83 -15.48
N ASN A 205 -24.15 -16.61 -14.40
CA ASN A 205 -24.43 -15.32 -13.76
C ASN A 205 -23.47 -15.17 -12.57
N ILE A 206 -22.24 -14.86 -12.84
CA ILE A 206 -21.17 -14.74 -11.84
C ILE A 206 -20.87 -13.26 -11.60
N ALA A 207 -20.87 -12.81 -10.35
CA ALA A 207 -20.47 -11.48 -9.95
C ALA A 207 -18.98 -11.43 -9.55
N PHE A 208 -18.33 -10.27 -9.70
CA PHE A 208 -17.07 -9.97 -9.02
C PHE A 208 -17.34 -8.95 -7.93
N VAL A 209 -16.97 -9.29 -6.68
CA VAL A 209 -17.28 -8.47 -5.49
C VAL A 209 -15.98 -8.06 -4.80
N ALA A 210 -15.81 -6.76 -4.56
CA ALA A 210 -14.68 -6.20 -3.83
C ALA A 210 -15.13 -5.16 -2.80
N ASP A 211 -14.46 -5.08 -1.67
CA ASP A 211 -14.70 -4.09 -0.61
C ASP A 211 -13.90 -2.79 -0.81
N CYS A 212 -13.11 -2.73 -1.87
CA CYS A 212 -12.36 -1.55 -2.30
C CYS A 212 -12.70 -1.21 -3.76
N THR A 213 -12.08 -0.15 -4.28
CA THR A 213 -12.23 0.23 -5.69
C THR A 213 -11.44 -0.72 -6.59
N PHE A 214 -11.91 -0.91 -7.83
CA PHE A 214 -11.18 -1.70 -8.84
C PHE A 214 -9.89 -1.02 -9.33
N LYS A 215 -9.54 0.15 -8.81
CA LYS A 215 -8.27 0.84 -9.06
C LYS A 215 -7.15 0.35 -8.15
N GLU A 216 -7.48 -0.25 -7.00
CA GLU A 216 -6.48 -0.87 -6.14
C GLU A 216 -5.74 -1.97 -6.91
N GLN A 217 -4.41 -2.01 -6.81
CA GLN A 217 -3.54 -2.78 -7.70
C GLN A 217 -3.93 -4.27 -7.80
N ILE A 218 -4.03 -4.94 -6.66
CA ILE A 218 -4.30 -6.38 -6.63
C ILE A 218 -5.73 -6.67 -7.09
N THR A 219 -6.69 -5.87 -6.62
CA THR A 219 -8.10 -5.99 -7.00
C THR A 219 -8.28 -5.73 -8.50
N SER A 220 -7.54 -4.77 -9.07
CA SER A 220 -7.54 -4.50 -10.51
C SER A 220 -7.06 -5.70 -11.32
N ILE A 221 -5.97 -6.36 -10.91
CA ILE A 221 -5.46 -7.55 -11.59
C ILE A 221 -6.49 -8.68 -11.55
N ARG A 222 -7.07 -8.96 -10.36
CA ARG A 222 -8.10 -9.97 -10.18
C ARG A 222 -9.35 -9.67 -11.01
N TYR A 223 -9.84 -8.43 -10.95
CA TYR A 223 -11.00 -7.99 -11.72
C TYR A 223 -10.78 -8.12 -13.23
N ASN A 224 -9.65 -7.65 -13.74
CA ASN A 224 -9.35 -7.76 -15.16
C ASN A 224 -9.26 -9.23 -15.63
N SER A 225 -8.74 -10.12 -14.80
CA SER A 225 -8.72 -11.56 -15.10
C SER A 225 -10.12 -12.14 -15.17
N TYR A 226 -11.00 -11.81 -14.19
CA TYR A 226 -12.41 -12.19 -14.23
C TYR A 226 -13.10 -11.67 -15.51
N VAL A 227 -12.90 -10.39 -15.86
CA VAL A 227 -13.47 -9.81 -17.09
C VAL A 227 -13.01 -10.56 -18.34
N LYS A 228 -11.72 -10.89 -18.44
CA LYS A 228 -11.16 -11.68 -19.56
C LYS A 228 -11.87 -13.03 -19.69
N VAL A 229 -12.08 -13.75 -18.58
CA VAL A 229 -12.75 -15.05 -18.60
C VAL A 229 -14.20 -14.91 -19.03
N MET A 230 -14.97 -13.99 -18.42
CA MET A 230 -16.39 -13.79 -18.73
C MET A 230 -16.60 -13.37 -20.18
N THR A 231 -15.83 -12.42 -20.67
CA THR A 231 -15.93 -11.92 -22.04
C THR A 231 -15.54 -12.98 -23.09
N SER A 232 -14.50 -13.79 -22.79
CA SER A 232 -14.12 -14.91 -23.68
C SER A 232 -15.22 -15.96 -23.86
N ARG A 233 -16.12 -16.06 -22.88
CA ARG A 233 -17.30 -16.96 -22.89
C ARG A 233 -18.58 -16.26 -23.34
N GLN A 234 -18.50 -14.98 -23.74
CA GLN A 234 -19.66 -14.15 -24.16
C GLN A 234 -20.69 -14.00 -23.04
N LEU A 235 -20.24 -13.96 -21.77
CA LEU A 235 -21.07 -13.79 -20.58
C LEU A 235 -21.03 -12.35 -20.07
N ALA A 236 -22.09 -11.95 -19.40
CA ALA A 236 -22.19 -10.61 -18.81
C ALA A 236 -21.20 -10.44 -17.65
N VAL A 237 -20.51 -9.30 -17.64
CA VAL A 237 -19.66 -8.86 -16.54
C VAL A 237 -20.54 -8.14 -15.50
N ARG A 238 -20.45 -8.54 -14.23
CA ARG A 238 -21.28 -8.02 -13.13
C ARG A 238 -20.40 -7.56 -11.98
N PRO A 239 -19.91 -6.30 -12.04
CA PRO A 239 -19.00 -5.74 -11.04
C PRO A 239 -19.74 -5.14 -9.84
N TYR A 240 -19.24 -5.38 -8.63
CA TYR A 240 -19.68 -4.75 -7.40
C TYR A 240 -18.44 -4.30 -6.62
N GLU A 241 -18.08 -3.02 -6.77
CA GLU A 241 -16.94 -2.41 -6.07
C GLU A 241 -17.36 -1.68 -4.80
N SER A 242 -16.42 -1.49 -3.88
CA SER A 242 -16.67 -0.81 -2.59
C SER A 242 -17.82 -1.42 -1.77
N PHE A 243 -18.05 -2.70 -1.97
CA PHE A 243 -19.15 -3.44 -1.40
C PHE A 243 -19.05 -3.51 0.14
N CYS A 244 -20.15 -3.22 0.83
CA CYS A 244 -20.22 -3.22 2.29
C CYS A 244 -19.20 -2.31 3.00
N ARG A 245 -18.69 -1.27 2.36
CA ARG A 245 -17.79 -0.32 3.00
C ARG A 245 -18.52 0.45 4.10
N HIS A 246 -17.85 0.74 5.24
CA HIS A 246 -18.43 1.58 6.28
C HIS A 246 -18.83 2.95 5.69
N GLY A 247 -20.15 3.28 5.72
CA GLY A 247 -20.71 4.51 5.16
C GLY A 247 -21.25 4.40 3.73
N SER A 248 -21.01 3.31 2.99
CA SER A 248 -21.81 2.98 1.81
C SER A 248 -23.19 2.57 2.28
N GLY A 249 -24.23 3.28 1.83
CA GLY A 249 -25.58 3.10 2.32
C GLY A 249 -26.14 1.69 2.07
N ALA A 250 -27.24 1.38 2.73
CA ALA A 250 -27.99 0.15 2.49
C ALA A 250 -28.40 -0.04 1.01
N GLU A 251 -28.36 1.04 0.22
CA GLU A 251 -28.73 1.08 -1.20
C GLU A 251 -27.74 0.29 -2.07
N ASP A 252 -26.43 0.39 -1.83
CA ASP A 252 -25.38 -0.29 -2.64
C ASP A 252 -25.45 -1.82 -2.53
N ASN A 253 -25.98 -2.33 -1.42
CA ASN A 253 -26.17 -3.76 -1.23
C ASN A 253 -27.54 -4.25 -1.71
N ALA A 254 -28.53 -3.36 -1.85
CA ALA A 254 -29.89 -3.72 -2.23
C ALA A 254 -29.95 -4.22 -3.68
N GLU A 255 -29.20 -3.61 -4.59
CA GLU A 255 -29.09 -4.06 -5.98
C GLU A 255 -28.54 -5.49 -6.06
N PHE A 256 -27.43 -5.75 -5.35
CA PHE A 256 -26.84 -7.08 -5.29
C PHE A 256 -27.80 -8.12 -4.73
N LEU A 257 -28.45 -7.80 -3.61
CA LEU A 257 -29.42 -8.72 -2.97
C LEU A 257 -30.62 -9.03 -3.88
N THR A 258 -31.10 -8.03 -4.62
CA THR A 258 -32.16 -8.19 -5.60
C THR A 258 -31.70 -9.09 -6.74
N ALA A 259 -30.50 -8.84 -7.30
CA ALA A 259 -29.94 -9.66 -8.37
C ALA A 259 -29.75 -11.13 -7.95
N VAL A 260 -29.40 -11.40 -6.68
CA VAL A 260 -29.32 -12.77 -6.16
C VAL A 260 -30.71 -13.42 -6.07
N ARG A 261 -31.72 -12.71 -5.54
CA ARG A 261 -33.09 -13.24 -5.40
C ARG A 261 -33.75 -13.52 -6.75
N ASP A 262 -33.46 -12.68 -7.75
CA ASP A 262 -34.00 -12.83 -9.11
C ASP A 262 -33.23 -13.87 -9.95
N GLY A 263 -32.12 -14.41 -9.43
CA GLY A 263 -31.27 -15.36 -10.14
C GLY A 263 -30.33 -14.72 -11.17
N ASP A 264 -30.28 -13.40 -11.20
CA ASP A 264 -29.36 -12.63 -12.03
C ASP A 264 -27.92 -12.69 -11.57
N VAL A 265 -27.70 -13.09 -10.32
CA VAL A 265 -26.40 -13.46 -9.74
C VAL A 265 -26.58 -14.78 -9.00
N THR A 266 -25.86 -15.82 -9.41
CA THR A 266 -25.91 -17.16 -8.79
C THR A 266 -24.61 -17.55 -8.13
N ALA A 267 -23.53 -16.82 -8.44
CA ALA A 267 -22.22 -17.05 -7.84
C ALA A 267 -21.43 -15.74 -7.80
N ALA A 268 -20.45 -15.68 -6.90
CA ALA A 268 -19.54 -14.55 -6.75
C ALA A 268 -18.08 -15.00 -6.63
N VAL A 269 -17.20 -14.34 -7.39
CA VAL A 269 -15.76 -14.30 -7.14
C VAL A 269 -15.49 -13.08 -6.28
N VAL A 270 -14.91 -13.28 -5.09
CA VAL A 270 -14.71 -12.22 -4.10
C VAL A 270 -13.23 -11.91 -3.96
N SER A 271 -12.90 -10.63 -3.95
CA SER A 271 -11.53 -10.13 -4.06
C SER A 271 -10.60 -10.58 -2.93
N ASN A 272 -11.11 -10.73 -1.70
CA ASN A 272 -10.33 -11.12 -0.52
C ASN A 272 -11.23 -11.72 0.59
N SER A 273 -10.61 -12.25 1.64
CA SER A 273 -11.31 -12.84 2.79
C SER A 273 -12.18 -11.84 3.56
N HIS A 274 -11.77 -10.57 3.61
CA HIS A 274 -12.51 -9.53 4.32
C HIS A 274 -13.82 -9.18 3.61
N ALA A 275 -13.78 -9.01 2.29
CA ALA A 275 -14.97 -8.84 1.46
C ALA A 275 -15.89 -10.07 1.54
N ALA A 276 -15.30 -11.29 1.55
CA ALA A 276 -16.06 -12.53 1.64
C ALA A 276 -16.82 -12.65 2.97
N ARG A 277 -16.20 -12.31 4.09
CA ARG A 277 -16.87 -12.31 5.41
C ARG A 277 -18.04 -11.34 5.45
N ARG A 278 -17.88 -10.15 4.89
CA ARG A 278 -18.96 -9.15 4.82
C ARG A 278 -20.09 -9.61 3.93
N LEU A 279 -19.77 -10.19 2.78
CA LEU A 279 -20.76 -10.76 1.87
C LEU A 279 -21.53 -11.90 2.55
N TYR A 280 -20.81 -12.79 3.25
CA TYR A 280 -21.45 -13.90 3.97
C TYR A 280 -22.40 -13.41 5.05
N ALA A 281 -21.98 -12.46 5.88
CA ALA A 281 -22.83 -11.84 6.90
C ALA A 281 -24.06 -11.16 6.28
N LEU A 282 -23.89 -10.47 5.15
CA LEU A 282 -25.01 -9.86 4.43
C LEU A 282 -26.02 -10.91 3.94
N CYS A 283 -25.54 -12.01 3.37
CA CYS A 283 -26.39 -13.12 2.93
C CYS A 283 -27.17 -13.70 4.10
N GLU A 284 -26.50 -13.98 5.23
CA GLU A 284 -27.12 -14.53 6.44
C GLU A 284 -28.24 -13.62 6.97
N CYS A 285 -27.95 -12.30 7.11
CA CYS A 285 -28.92 -11.31 7.56
C CYS A 285 -30.15 -11.19 6.62
N ASN A 286 -30.02 -11.59 5.36
CA ASN A 286 -31.08 -11.48 4.35
C ASN A 286 -31.70 -12.81 3.93
N GLY A 287 -31.38 -13.88 4.64
CA GLY A 287 -31.95 -15.21 4.40
C GLY A 287 -31.49 -15.89 3.11
N ILE A 288 -30.34 -15.45 2.55
CA ILE A 288 -29.70 -16.06 1.38
C ILE A 288 -28.78 -17.16 1.85
N ALA A 289 -29.04 -18.39 1.45
CA ALA A 289 -28.23 -19.53 1.86
C ALA A 289 -27.04 -19.74 0.94
N VAL A 290 -25.82 -19.78 1.52
CA VAL A 290 -24.59 -20.12 0.82
C VAL A 290 -24.28 -21.60 1.09
N PRO A 291 -24.06 -22.44 0.08
CA PRO A 291 -23.96 -22.13 -1.36
C PRO A 291 -25.28 -22.31 -2.14
N ARG A 292 -26.41 -22.63 -1.50
CA ARG A 292 -27.65 -23.00 -2.20
C ARG A 292 -28.21 -21.90 -3.10
N ASP A 293 -28.28 -20.67 -2.59
CA ASP A 293 -28.84 -19.53 -3.30
C ASP A 293 -27.73 -18.67 -3.96
N LEU A 294 -26.52 -18.68 -3.38
CA LEU A 294 -25.33 -17.99 -3.88
C LEU A 294 -24.09 -18.83 -3.60
N SER A 295 -23.37 -19.23 -4.64
CA SER A 295 -22.04 -19.84 -4.49
C SER A 295 -20.95 -18.76 -4.35
N ILE A 296 -19.99 -18.92 -3.43
CA ILE A 296 -18.92 -17.95 -3.19
C ILE A 296 -17.56 -18.62 -3.32
N VAL A 297 -16.69 -18.03 -4.11
CA VAL A 297 -15.26 -18.35 -4.15
C VAL A 297 -14.48 -17.06 -3.85
N CYS A 298 -13.53 -17.12 -2.92
CA CYS A 298 -12.74 -15.96 -2.54
C CYS A 298 -11.25 -16.25 -2.55
N PHE A 299 -10.47 -15.17 -2.63
CA PHE A 299 -9.06 -15.20 -2.29
C PHE A 299 -8.91 -15.18 -0.77
N ASP A 300 -7.81 -15.77 -0.32
CA ASP A 300 -7.44 -15.95 1.07
C ASP A 300 -8.42 -16.85 1.85
N LEU A 301 -7.93 -17.42 2.93
CA LEU A 301 -8.78 -18.23 3.81
C LEU A 301 -9.44 -17.31 4.82
N PRO A 302 -10.78 -17.15 4.81
CA PRO A 302 -11.43 -16.45 5.90
C PRO A 302 -11.16 -17.21 7.19
N ASN A 303 -10.85 -16.48 8.27
CA ASN A 303 -10.73 -17.10 9.59
C ASN A 303 -11.98 -17.95 9.82
N ALA A 304 -11.79 -19.26 9.92
CA ALA A 304 -12.86 -20.18 10.21
C ALA A 304 -13.41 -19.88 11.62
N TYR A 305 -14.62 -19.39 11.68
CA TYR A 305 -15.47 -19.41 12.87
C TYR A 305 -16.85 -19.87 12.46
#